data_f1a2cecc821e6cb1abf0c9304a8e7669
#
_entry.id   f1a2cecc821e6cb1abf0c9304a8e7669
#
_cell.length_a   1.000
_cell.length_b   1.000
_cell.length_c   1.000
_cell.angle_alpha   90.00
_cell.angle_beta   90.00
_cell.angle_gamma   90.00
#
_symmetry.space_group_name_H-M   'P 1'
#
loop_
_entity.id
_entity.type
_entity.pdbx_description
1 polymer ?
#
loop_
_entity_poly.entity_id
_entity_poly.type
_entity_poly.pdbx_seq_one_letter_code
_entity_poly.pdbx_strand_id
1 'polypeptide(L)'
;MKIMGIDIGTTTVSVVMTDTETGKLLAKETVEHNSFLRSSKPEQKLQDPERIYEIVRELLIKQQKENGLPDGIGFTGQMHGMLYVDAFGKAVSPLYTWQDGSGEIPLENGKTCAELLQGVGAAASGYGVVTHFYLQKKDQIPKDAVRMTTISDYIAMRLCENTVPVIGLDMAASWGCFDLQKQEFLYEALEQAGVDTSYLPEVRKGHFFIGETRA
;
A
#
# COMPACT_ATOMS: atom_id res chain seq x y z
N MET A 1 -26.20 11.84 5.92
CA MET A 1 -25.32 10.72 5.50
C MET A 1 -24.01 10.84 6.26
N LYS A 2 -23.55 9.72 6.88
CA LYS A 2 -22.31 9.70 7.66
C LYS A 2 -21.17 9.12 6.81
N ILE A 3 -20.08 9.85 6.67
CA ILE A 3 -18.89 9.37 5.94
C ILE A 3 -17.72 9.31 6.90
N MET A 4 -16.97 8.22 6.82
CA MET A 4 -15.75 8.02 7.58
C MET A 4 -14.53 8.08 6.64
N GLY A 5 -13.53 8.86 7.02
CA GLY A 5 -12.20 8.86 6.40
C GLY A 5 -11.20 8.18 7.32
N ILE A 6 -10.36 7.31 6.77
CA ILE A 6 -9.27 6.63 7.48
C ILE A 6 -7.96 6.94 6.76
N ASP A 7 -7.03 7.55 7.50
CA ASP A 7 -5.68 7.84 7.03
C ASP A 7 -4.68 6.93 7.73
N ILE A 8 -3.95 6.13 6.95
CA ILE A 8 -2.95 5.17 7.43
C ILE A 8 -1.56 5.75 7.15
N GLY A 9 -1.10 6.60 8.07
CA GLY A 9 0.21 7.23 7.99
C GLY A 9 1.36 6.28 8.34
N THR A 10 2.58 6.80 8.31
CA THR A 10 3.79 6.02 8.62
C THR A 10 3.90 5.65 10.11
N THR A 11 3.30 6.43 11.00
CA THR A 11 3.39 6.23 12.46
C THR A 11 2.03 6.12 13.13
N THR A 12 1.00 6.67 12.51
CA THR A 12 -0.34 6.79 13.10
C THR A 12 -1.42 6.33 12.15
N VAL A 13 -2.54 5.90 12.72
CA VAL A 13 -3.84 5.77 12.02
C VAL A 13 -4.75 6.86 12.54
N SER A 14 -5.33 7.64 11.64
CA SER A 14 -6.31 8.68 11.96
C SER A 14 -7.68 8.33 11.38
N VAL A 15 -8.72 8.56 12.16
CA VAL A 15 -10.12 8.39 11.72
C VAL A 15 -10.87 9.68 11.92
N VAL A 16 -11.64 10.06 10.91
CA VAL A 16 -12.57 11.20 10.96
C VAL A 16 -13.94 10.73 10.50
N MET A 17 -15.01 11.07 11.23
CA MET A 17 -16.38 10.81 10.80
C MET A 17 -17.14 12.13 10.75
N THR A 18 -17.85 12.36 9.66
CA THR A 18 -18.66 13.56 9.44
C THR A 18 -20.08 13.21 9.00
N ASP A 19 -21.04 14.04 9.40
CA ASP A 19 -22.36 14.07 8.79
C ASP A 19 -22.34 15.08 7.64
N THR A 20 -22.51 14.60 6.41
CA THR A 20 -22.41 15.41 5.20
C THR A 20 -23.62 16.32 4.99
N GLU A 21 -24.77 16.06 5.63
CA GLU A 21 -25.96 16.92 5.54
C GLU A 21 -25.83 18.16 6.42
N THR A 22 -25.25 17.97 7.60
CA THR A 22 -25.10 19.05 8.58
C THR A 22 -23.71 19.67 8.59
N GLY A 23 -22.71 19.02 7.95
CA GLY A 23 -21.29 19.39 8.02
C GLY A 23 -20.67 19.14 9.40
N LYS A 24 -21.37 18.46 10.31
CA LYS A 24 -20.91 18.26 11.68
C LYS A 24 -19.83 17.17 11.74
N LEU A 25 -18.72 17.50 12.40
CA LEU A 25 -17.71 16.51 12.80
C LEU A 25 -18.27 15.65 13.94
N LEU A 26 -18.43 14.34 13.69
CA LEU A 26 -18.97 13.38 14.67
C LEU A 26 -17.86 12.73 15.49
N ALA A 27 -16.73 12.43 14.84
CA ALA A 27 -15.57 11.82 15.48
C ALA A 27 -14.25 12.28 14.83
N LYS A 28 -13.22 12.35 15.66
CA LYS A 28 -11.82 12.49 15.25
C LYS A 28 -10.96 11.77 16.26
N GLU A 29 -10.16 10.81 15.80
CA GLU A 29 -9.24 10.07 16.65
C GLU A 29 -7.96 9.76 15.89
N THR A 30 -6.82 9.81 16.55
CA THR A 30 -5.52 9.44 16.00
C THR A 30 -4.79 8.58 17.03
N VAL A 31 -4.27 7.44 16.60
CA VAL A 31 -3.51 6.51 17.43
C VAL A 31 -2.19 6.13 16.78
N GLU A 32 -1.16 5.91 17.57
CA GLU A 32 0.10 5.34 17.11
C GLU A 32 -0.07 3.83 16.90
N HIS A 33 0.32 3.33 15.73
CA HIS A 33 0.17 1.90 15.46
C HIS A 33 1.37 1.05 15.92
N ASN A 34 2.53 1.66 16.18
CA ASN A 34 3.73 0.97 16.70
C ASN A 34 4.07 -0.32 15.93
N SER A 35 3.96 -0.30 14.60
CA SER A 35 4.10 -1.48 13.74
C SER A 35 5.50 -1.68 13.18
N PHE A 36 6.46 -0.79 13.47
CA PHE A 36 7.82 -0.95 12.96
C PHE A 36 8.46 -2.24 13.44
N LEU A 37 8.97 -3.01 12.48
CA LEU A 37 9.70 -4.25 12.71
C LEU A 37 11.21 -3.97 12.81
N ARG A 38 11.88 -4.72 13.66
CA ARG A 38 13.34 -4.69 13.71
C ARG A 38 13.91 -5.50 12.54
N SER A 39 14.87 -4.91 11.81
CA SER A 39 15.66 -5.63 10.80
C SER A 39 17.14 -5.60 11.19
N SER A 40 17.87 -6.66 10.84
CA SER A 40 19.33 -6.70 10.92
C SER A 40 19.99 -5.91 9.79
N LYS A 41 19.23 -5.54 8.76
CA LYS A 41 19.70 -4.76 7.62
C LYS A 41 19.34 -3.29 7.84
N PRO A 42 20.31 -2.38 7.95
CA PRO A 42 20.09 -0.98 8.31
C PRO A 42 19.26 -0.21 7.27
N GLU A 43 19.34 -0.63 6.00
CA GLU A 43 18.58 -0.06 4.90
C GLU A 43 17.09 -0.38 4.98
N GLN A 44 16.70 -1.47 5.63
CA GLN A 44 15.31 -1.90 5.68
C GLN A 44 14.50 -1.10 6.70
N LYS A 45 13.35 -0.59 6.24
CA LYS A 45 12.34 0.09 7.06
C LYS A 45 10.99 -0.61 6.87
N LEU A 46 10.76 -1.57 7.74
CA LEU A 46 9.67 -2.54 7.63
C LEU A 46 8.60 -2.28 8.68
N GLN A 47 7.35 -2.56 8.33
CA GLN A 47 6.21 -2.53 9.24
C GLN A 47 5.40 -3.82 9.18
N ASP A 48 4.73 -4.14 10.29
CA ASP A 48 3.78 -5.24 10.39
C ASP A 48 2.41 -4.81 9.83
N PRO A 49 1.98 -5.32 8.67
CA PRO A 49 0.71 -4.95 8.07
C PRO A 49 -0.49 -5.48 8.86
N GLU A 50 -0.37 -6.61 9.54
CA GLU A 50 -1.45 -7.16 10.37
C GLU A 50 -1.67 -6.29 11.61
N ARG A 51 -0.61 -5.80 12.24
CA ARG A 51 -0.73 -4.85 13.35
C ARG A 51 -1.47 -3.57 12.94
N ILE A 52 -1.19 -3.05 11.75
CA ILE A 52 -1.88 -1.87 11.23
C ILE A 52 -3.36 -2.21 10.96
N TYR A 53 -3.65 -3.37 10.36
CA TYR A 53 -5.00 -3.83 10.11
C TYR A 53 -5.82 -3.97 11.40
N GLU A 54 -5.25 -4.56 12.46
CA GLU A 54 -5.91 -4.68 13.76
C GLU A 54 -6.28 -3.31 14.35
N ILE A 55 -5.37 -2.35 14.33
CA ILE A 55 -5.62 -0.98 14.80
C ILE A 55 -6.77 -0.31 14.02
N VAL A 56 -6.76 -0.43 12.70
CA VAL A 56 -7.84 0.13 11.87
C VAL A 56 -9.16 -0.53 12.23
N ARG A 57 -9.19 -1.84 12.40
CA ARG A 57 -10.40 -2.59 12.76
C ARG A 57 -10.92 -2.21 14.14
N GLU A 58 -10.06 -2.07 15.14
CA GLU A 58 -10.41 -1.62 16.48
C GLU A 58 -11.04 -0.21 16.46
N LEU A 59 -10.41 0.72 15.72
CA LEU A 59 -10.95 2.08 15.55
C LEU A 59 -12.29 2.09 14.84
N LEU A 60 -12.46 1.30 13.79
CA LEU A 60 -13.75 1.14 13.09
C LEU A 60 -14.85 0.69 14.05
N ILE A 61 -14.62 -0.41 14.77
CA ILE A 61 -15.59 -0.97 15.73
C ILE A 61 -15.93 0.04 16.82
N LYS A 62 -14.93 0.75 17.34
CA LYS A 62 -15.14 1.79 18.35
C LYS A 62 -16.04 2.90 17.83
N GLN A 63 -15.69 3.46 16.66
CA GLN A 63 -16.45 4.57 16.08
C GLN A 63 -17.87 4.18 15.70
N GLN A 64 -18.09 2.95 15.22
CA GLN A 64 -19.43 2.43 14.96
C GLN A 64 -20.28 2.34 16.22
N LYS A 65 -19.71 1.89 17.34
CA LYS A 65 -20.41 1.81 18.64
C LYS A 65 -20.80 3.20 19.19
N GLU A 66 -19.90 4.17 19.04
CA GLU A 66 -20.09 5.50 19.62
C GLU A 66 -20.95 6.43 18.75
N ASN A 67 -20.84 6.32 17.41
CA ASN A 67 -21.40 7.27 16.45
C ASN A 67 -22.39 6.63 15.45
N GLY A 68 -22.57 5.32 15.50
CA GLY A 68 -23.38 4.53 14.56
C GLY A 68 -22.59 4.18 13.28
N LEU A 69 -23.22 3.36 12.43
CA LEU A 69 -22.61 2.90 11.19
C LEU A 69 -22.40 4.07 10.20
N PRO A 70 -21.23 4.16 9.55
CA PRO A 70 -21.05 5.07 8.42
C PRO A 70 -21.75 4.51 7.16
N ASP A 71 -22.28 5.41 6.33
CA ASP A 71 -22.84 5.07 5.01
C ASP A 71 -21.74 4.82 3.96
N GLY A 72 -20.51 5.30 4.22
CA GLY A 72 -19.35 5.07 3.39
C GLY A 72 -18.05 5.30 4.13
N ILE A 73 -16.99 4.60 3.68
CA ILE A 73 -15.64 4.71 4.23
C ILE A 73 -14.67 4.99 3.08
N GLY A 74 -13.85 6.04 3.23
CA GLY A 74 -12.74 6.35 2.35
C GLY A 74 -11.41 6.06 3.02
N PHE A 75 -10.44 5.56 2.25
CA PHE A 75 -9.08 5.27 2.72
C PHE A 75 -8.07 6.17 2.03
N THR A 76 -7.08 6.60 2.81
CA THR A 76 -5.81 7.18 2.33
C THR A 76 -4.69 6.64 3.21
N GLY A 77 -3.45 6.87 2.82
CA GLY A 77 -2.34 6.42 3.64
C GLY A 77 -0.97 6.77 3.05
N GLN A 78 0.07 6.23 3.68
CA GLN A 78 1.44 6.41 3.22
C GLN A 78 1.61 5.90 1.79
N MET A 79 2.28 6.70 0.98
CA MET A 79 2.57 6.42 -0.42
C MET A 79 3.86 5.59 -0.58
N HIS A 80 4.10 5.12 -1.79
CA HIS A 80 5.32 4.46 -2.27
C HIS A 80 5.56 3.05 -1.72
N GLY A 81 5.27 2.79 -0.44
CA GLY A 81 5.49 1.48 0.18
C GLY A 81 4.65 0.35 -0.44
N MET A 82 5.13 -0.89 -0.30
CA MET A 82 4.47 -2.06 -0.83
C MET A 82 4.59 -3.27 0.10
N LEU A 83 3.65 -4.20 -0.02
CA LEU A 83 3.71 -5.54 0.55
C LEU A 83 3.22 -6.57 -0.45
N TYR A 84 3.56 -7.85 -0.22
CA TYR A 84 3.03 -8.96 -1.00
C TYR A 84 1.88 -9.65 -0.27
N VAL A 85 0.92 -10.12 -1.07
CA VAL A 85 -0.19 -10.97 -0.62
C VAL A 85 -0.22 -12.30 -1.37
N ASP A 86 -0.77 -13.32 -0.72
CA ASP A 86 -1.03 -14.63 -1.29
C ASP A 86 -2.36 -14.68 -2.07
N ALA A 87 -2.70 -15.86 -2.60
CA ALA A 87 -3.94 -16.09 -3.34
C ALA A 87 -5.23 -15.92 -2.49
N PHE A 88 -5.09 -15.87 -1.16
CA PHE A 88 -6.20 -15.65 -0.24
C PHE A 88 -6.26 -14.20 0.27
N GLY A 89 -5.44 -13.31 -0.26
CA GLY A 89 -5.38 -11.91 0.14
C GLY A 89 -4.71 -11.66 1.49
N LYS A 90 -3.93 -12.63 2.02
CA LYS A 90 -3.17 -12.46 3.25
C LYS A 90 -1.78 -11.91 2.97
N ALA A 91 -1.28 -11.04 3.83
CA ALA A 91 0.09 -10.57 3.75
C ALA A 91 1.08 -11.73 3.95
N VAL A 92 2.02 -11.87 3.01
CA VAL A 92 3.12 -12.86 3.07
C VAL A 92 4.49 -12.20 3.15
N SER A 93 4.50 -10.89 3.30
CA SER A 93 5.69 -10.10 3.59
C SER A 93 5.38 -9.01 4.61
N PRO A 94 6.39 -8.38 5.24
CA PRO A 94 6.20 -7.09 5.87
C PRO A 94 5.80 -6.03 4.83
N LEU A 95 5.29 -4.90 5.29
CA LEU A 95 5.20 -3.67 4.51
C LEU A 95 6.62 -3.07 4.42
N TYR A 96 7.17 -3.00 3.21
CA TYR A 96 8.34 -2.20 2.90
C TYR A 96 7.87 -0.75 2.75
N THR A 97 8.30 0.12 3.65
CA THR A 97 7.83 1.52 3.66
C THR A 97 8.54 2.36 2.60
N TRP A 98 8.06 3.58 2.37
CA TRP A 98 8.73 4.55 1.52
C TRP A 98 10.16 4.92 1.99
N GLN A 99 10.51 4.61 3.24
CA GLN A 99 11.82 4.82 3.82
C GLN A 99 12.80 3.66 3.58
N ASP A 100 12.33 2.57 2.92
CA ASP A 100 13.18 1.42 2.63
C ASP A 100 14.27 1.79 1.63
N GLY A 101 15.52 1.61 2.06
CA GLY A 101 16.71 1.96 1.30
C GLY A 101 17.23 0.85 0.38
N SER A 102 16.54 -0.27 0.29
CA SER A 102 17.02 -1.45 -0.47
C SER A 102 17.27 -1.15 -1.95
N GLY A 103 16.50 -0.22 -2.53
CA GLY A 103 16.67 0.20 -3.92
C GLY A 103 18.00 0.87 -4.26
N GLU A 104 18.73 1.36 -3.25
CA GLU A 104 20.06 1.97 -3.37
C GLU A 104 21.21 0.98 -3.11
N ILE A 105 20.92 -0.28 -2.79
CA ILE A 105 21.98 -1.28 -2.58
C ILE A 105 22.51 -1.74 -3.94
N PRO A 106 23.84 -1.62 -4.18
CA PRO A 106 24.43 -2.06 -5.42
C PRO A 106 24.24 -3.56 -5.66
N LEU A 107 23.90 -3.91 -6.88
CA LEU A 107 23.88 -5.29 -7.37
C LEU A 107 25.31 -5.72 -7.75
N GLU A 108 25.49 -6.96 -8.19
CA GLU A 108 26.79 -7.51 -8.59
C GLU A 108 27.49 -6.73 -9.72
N ASN A 109 26.68 -6.09 -10.59
CA ASN A 109 27.18 -5.23 -11.68
C ASN A 109 27.53 -3.80 -11.22
N GLY A 110 27.45 -3.51 -9.92
CA GLY A 110 27.75 -2.21 -9.31
C GLY A 110 26.66 -1.16 -9.46
N LYS A 111 25.54 -1.45 -10.13
CA LYS A 111 24.39 -0.54 -10.27
C LYS A 111 23.32 -0.85 -9.23
N THR A 112 22.56 0.17 -8.84
CA THR A 112 21.39 0.02 -7.97
C THR A 112 20.13 -0.27 -8.80
N CYS A 113 19.08 -0.81 -8.17
CA CYS A 113 17.81 -1.01 -8.86
C CYS A 113 17.16 0.33 -9.25
N ALA A 114 17.33 1.37 -8.45
CA ALA A 114 16.85 2.72 -8.78
C ALA A 114 17.53 3.23 -10.06
N GLU A 115 18.87 3.11 -10.18
CA GLU A 115 19.62 3.52 -11.38
C GLU A 115 19.20 2.72 -12.63
N LEU A 116 18.97 1.41 -12.48
CA LEU A 116 18.54 0.57 -13.61
C LEU A 116 17.17 0.96 -14.16
N LEU A 117 16.28 1.48 -13.32
CA LEU A 117 14.92 1.87 -13.70
C LEU A 117 14.77 3.35 -14.09
N GLN A 118 15.78 4.20 -13.86
CA GLN A 118 15.74 5.62 -14.28
C GLN A 118 15.53 5.81 -15.80
N GLY A 119 15.99 4.85 -16.61
CA GLY A 119 15.74 4.84 -18.06
C GLY A 119 14.31 4.43 -18.47
N VAL A 120 13.56 3.84 -17.54
CA VAL A 120 12.17 3.41 -17.75
C VAL A 120 11.21 4.54 -17.37
N GLY A 121 11.39 5.15 -16.19
CA GLY A 121 10.51 6.20 -15.68
C GLY A 121 11.00 6.73 -14.34
N ALA A 122 10.15 7.46 -13.63
CA ALA A 122 10.46 7.92 -12.28
C ALA A 122 10.76 6.69 -11.39
N ALA A 123 11.96 6.66 -10.82
CA ALA A 123 12.42 5.55 -9.99
C ALA A 123 13.31 6.09 -8.86
N ALA A 124 12.96 5.75 -7.63
CA ALA A 124 13.72 6.09 -6.43
C ALA A 124 13.63 4.95 -5.42
N SER A 125 14.57 4.87 -4.50
CA SER A 125 14.51 3.94 -3.38
C SER A 125 13.25 4.20 -2.56
N GLY A 126 12.63 3.12 -2.06
CA GLY A 126 11.35 3.20 -1.37
C GLY A 126 10.12 3.23 -2.28
N TYR A 127 10.27 3.38 -3.61
CA TYR A 127 9.17 3.21 -4.56
C TYR A 127 8.87 1.72 -4.76
N GLY A 128 7.57 1.38 -4.78
CA GLY A 128 7.12 -0.01 -4.81
C GLY A 128 7.72 -0.85 -5.93
N VAL A 129 7.80 -0.31 -7.16
CA VAL A 129 8.42 -1.01 -8.31
C VAL A 129 9.92 -1.22 -8.10
N VAL A 130 10.63 -0.24 -7.52
CA VAL A 130 12.09 -0.36 -7.26
C VAL A 130 12.35 -1.37 -6.16
N THR A 131 11.57 -1.35 -5.07
CA THR A 131 11.65 -2.32 -3.97
C THR A 131 11.36 -3.74 -4.48
N HIS A 132 10.30 -3.91 -5.29
CA HIS A 132 9.99 -5.19 -5.93
C HIS A 132 11.15 -5.70 -6.78
N PHE A 133 11.71 -4.86 -7.65
CA PHE A 133 12.82 -5.24 -8.52
C PHE A 133 14.05 -5.66 -7.72
N TYR A 134 14.37 -4.96 -6.62
CA TYR A 134 15.44 -5.36 -5.72
C TYR A 134 15.20 -6.74 -5.10
N LEU A 135 14.00 -6.99 -4.56
CA LEU A 135 13.65 -8.27 -3.96
C LEU A 135 13.70 -9.41 -4.98
N GLN A 136 13.25 -9.16 -6.21
CA GLN A 136 13.36 -10.09 -7.33
C GLN A 136 14.82 -10.41 -7.65
N LYS A 137 15.69 -9.40 -7.78
CA LYS A 137 17.14 -9.59 -8.06
C LYS A 137 17.88 -10.34 -6.95
N LYS A 138 17.36 -10.32 -5.72
CA LYS A 138 17.93 -11.00 -4.55
C LYS A 138 17.26 -12.34 -4.24
N ASP A 139 16.31 -12.80 -5.06
CA ASP A 139 15.51 -14.02 -4.83
C ASP A 139 14.83 -14.01 -3.44
N GLN A 140 14.28 -12.82 -3.07
CA GLN A 140 13.65 -12.57 -1.77
C GLN A 140 12.14 -12.34 -1.85
N ILE A 141 11.52 -12.53 -3.02
CA ILE A 141 10.06 -12.54 -3.14
C ILE A 141 9.52 -13.78 -2.40
N PRO A 142 8.55 -13.63 -1.49
CA PRO A 142 7.95 -14.78 -0.82
C PRO A 142 7.36 -15.78 -1.82
N LYS A 143 7.55 -17.07 -1.57
CA LYS A 143 7.10 -18.15 -2.50
C LYS A 143 5.60 -18.18 -2.71
N ASP A 144 4.83 -17.78 -1.70
CA ASP A 144 3.36 -17.74 -1.76
C ASP A 144 2.82 -16.40 -2.29
N ALA A 145 3.71 -15.45 -2.61
CA ALA A 145 3.30 -14.15 -3.14
C ALA A 145 2.67 -14.28 -4.53
N VAL A 146 1.53 -13.64 -4.73
CA VAL A 146 0.85 -13.58 -6.03
C VAL A 146 0.65 -12.15 -6.53
N ARG A 147 0.59 -11.16 -5.64
CA ARG A 147 0.39 -9.74 -5.98
C ARG A 147 1.07 -8.84 -4.98
N MET A 148 1.33 -7.63 -5.43
CA MET A 148 1.72 -6.49 -4.58
C MET A 148 0.50 -5.63 -4.27
N THR A 149 0.56 -4.90 -3.15
CA THR A 149 -0.46 -3.92 -2.77
C THR A 149 0.14 -2.83 -1.88
N THR A 150 -0.53 -1.68 -1.77
CA THR A 150 -0.22 -0.67 -0.75
C THR A 150 -0.84 -1.06 0.59
N ILE A 151 -0.46 -0.40 1.67
CA ILE A 151 -1.08 -0.68 2.98
C ILE A 151 -2.55 -0.26 3.03
N SER A 152 -2.92 0.87 2.43
CA SER A 152 -4.30 1.35 2.40
C SER A 152 -5.20 0.44 1.56
N ASP A 153 -4.74 0.02 0.37
CA ASP A 153 -5.48 -0.90 -0.49
C ASP A 153 -5.59 -2.30 0.13
N TYR A 154 -4.52 -2.77 0.81
CA TYR A 154 -4.53 -4.02 1.57
C TYR A 154 -5.61 -4.02 2.65
N ILE A 155 -5.66 -2.98 3.47
CA ILE A 155 -6.62 -2.88 4.56
C ILE A 155 -8.05 -2.77 4.02
N ALA A 156 -8.29 -1.94 3.01
CA ALA A 156 -9.59 -1.81 2.38
C ALA A 156 -10.06 -3.16 1.77
N MET A 157 -9.16 -3.86 1.07
CA MET A 157 -9.41 -5.20 0.53
C MET A 157 -9.81 -6.20 1.63
N ARG A 158 -9.05 -6.24 2.73
CA ARG A 158 -9.29 -7.16 3.86
C ARG A 158 -10.60 -6.89 4.58
N LEU A 159 -10.96 -5.62 4.77
CA LEU A 159 -12.25 -5.23 5.40
C LEU A 159 -13.46 -5.61 4.55
N CYS A 160 -13.29 -5.72 3.23
CA CYS A 160 -14.33 -6.18 2.31
C CYS A 160 -14.27 -7.70 2.04
N GLU A 161 -13.39 -8.46 2.71
CA GLU A 161 -13.14 -9.89 2.47
C GLU A 161 -12.79 -10.22 1.01
N ASN A 162 -12.23 -9.27 0.27
CA ASN A 162 -11.68 -9.50 -1.05
C ASN A 162 -10.31 -10.20 -0.94
N THR A 163 -9.92 -10.93 -1.97
CA THR A 163 -8.63 -11.65 -2.02
C THR A 163 -7.67 -11.11 -3.08
N VAL A 164 -8.19 -10.32 -4.02
CA VAL A 164 -7.41 -9.74 -5.11
C VAL A 164 -7.28 -8.24 -4.88
N PRO A 165 -6.06 -7.72 -4.70
CA PRO A 165 -5.84 -6.29 -4.52
C PRO A 165 -6.03 -5.55 -5.84
N VAL A 166 -6.57 -4.34 -5.72
CA VAL A 166 -6.57 -3.30 -6.75
C VAL A 166 -5.84 -2.09 -6.19
N ILE A 167 -5.32 -1.24 -7.05
CA ILE A 167 -4.60 -0.02 -6.64
C ILE A 167 -5.25 1.21 -7.27
N GLY A 168 -5.43 2.26 -6.46
CA GLY A 168 -5.87 3.56 -6.96
C GLY A 168 -4.81 4.21 -7.86
N LEU A 169 -5.26 5.05 -8.80
CA LEU A 169 -4.39 5.71 -9.77
C LEU A 169 -3.24 6.50 -9.14
N ASP A 170 -3.53 7.25 -8.08
CA ASP A 170 -2.58 8.06 -7.32
C ASP A 170 -1.52 7.20 -6.61
N MET A 171 -1.94 6.11 -5.99
CA MET A 171 -1.05 5.14 -5.35
C MET A 171 -0.20 4.39 -6.37
N ALA A 172 -0.76 3.98 -7.52
CA ALA A 172 -0.01 3.35 -8.60
C ALA A 172 1.07 4.28 -9.15
N ALA A 173 0.72 5.54 -9.40
CA ALA A 173 1.69 6.56 -9.84
C ALA A 173 2.82 6.77 -8.83
N SER A 174 2.53 6.64 -7.52
CA SER A 174 3.53 6.78 -6.47
C SER A 174 4.58 5.66 -6.46
N TRP A 175 4.28 4.50 -7.05
CA TRP A 175 5.23 3.38 -7.12
C TRP A 175 6.34 3.54 -8.16
N GLY A 176 6.22 4.58 -9.01
CA GLY A 176 7.18 4.86 -10.07
C GLY A 176 6.92 4.07 -11.36
N CYS A 177 7.69 4.37 -12.40
CA CYS A 177 7.58 3.74 -13.71
C CYS A 177 6.15 3.68 -14.24
N PHE A 178 5.42 4.79 -14.11
CA PHE A 178 4.01 4.95 -14.40
C PHE A 178 3.76 6.05 -15.44
N ASP A 179 2.93 5.78 -16.44
CA ASP A 179 2.49 6.76 -17.45
C ASP A 179 1.23 7.47 -16.96
N LEU A 180 1.36 8.73 -16.57
CA LEU A 180 0.24 9.55 -16.09
C LEU A 180 -0.79 9.87 -17.19
N GLN A 181 -0.40 9.88 -18.46
CA GLN A 181 -1.33 10.16 -19.57
C GLN A 181 -2.17 8.93 -19.91
N LYS A 182 -1.53 7.77 -20.01
CA LYS A 182 -2.20 6.49 -20.25
C LYS A 182 -2.86 5.94 -18.98
N GLN A 183 -2.41 6.41 -17.80
CA GLN A 183 -2.87 5.96 -16.49
C GLN A 183 -2.61 4.45 -16.27
N GLU A 184 -1.39 4.02 -16.58
CA GLU A 184 -0.96 2.62 -16.44
C GLU A 184 0.54 2.54 -16.13
N PHE A 185 0.99 1.41 -15.58
CA PHE A 185 2.42 1.13 -15.46
C PHE A 185 3.05 0.98 -16.84
N LEU A 186 4.32 1.33 -16.95
CA LEU A 186 5.13 1.19 -18.17
C LEU A 186 5.52 -0.29 -18.39
N TYR A 187 4.51 -1.17 -18.53
CA TYR A 187 4.67 -2.64 -18.54
C TYR A 187 5.77 -3.12 -19.49
N GLU A 188 5.69 -2.77 -20.78
CA GLU A 188 6.68 -3.21 -21.79
C GLU A 188 8.12 -2.79 -21.43
N ALA A 189 8.29 -1.55 -20.96
CA ALA A 189 9.60 -1.04 -20.59
C ALA A 189 10.12 -1.67 -19.28
N LEU A 190 9.23 -1.96 -18.32
CA LEU A 190 9.56 -2.70 -17.10
C LEU A 190 10.00 -4.13 -17.42
N GLU A 191 9.27 -4.84 -18.27
CA GLU A 191 9.63 -6.21 -18.71
C GLU A 191 10.96 -6.24 -19.47
N GLN A 192 11.21 -5.25 -20.35
CA GLN A 192 12.50 -5.10 -21.04
C GLN A 192 13.66 -4.83 -20.06
N ALA A 193 13.39 -4.13 -18.94
CA ALA A 193 14.37 -3.94 -17.86
C ALA A 193 14.53 -5.18 -16.97
N GLY A 194 13.69 -6.21 -17.18
CA GLY A 194 13.73 -7.47 -16.45
C GLY A 194 12.95 -7.48 -15.15
N VAL A 195 11.97 -6.59 -14.99
CA VAL A 195 11.01 -6.59 -13.87
C VAL A 195 9.87 -7.57 -14.16
N ASP A 196 9.54 -8.43 -13.21
CA ASP A 196 8.35 -9.30 -13.31
C ASP A 196 7.09 -8.49 -12.98
N THR A 197 6.40 -8.05 -14.02
CA THR A 197 5.20 -7.22 -13.91
C THR A 197 3.95 -8.01 -13.49
N SER A 198 4.02 -9.34 -13.41
CA SER A 198 2.89 -10.18 -13.02
C SER A 198 2.42 -9.94 -11.58
N TYR A 199 3.27 -9.38 -10.73
CA TYR A 199 2.92 -9.00 -9.35
C TYR A 199 2.20 -7.66 -9.22
N LEU A 200 2.20 -6.82 -10.27
CA LEU A 200 1.54 -5.51 -10.22
C LEU A 200 0.02 -5.68 -10.13
N PRO A 201 -0.66 -4.94 -9.24
CA PRO A 201 -2.12 -4.99 -9.13
C PRO A 201 -2.80 -4.28 -10.30
N GLU A 202 -4.08 -4.58 -10.49
CA GLU A 202 -4.93 -3.86 -11.44
C GLU A 202 -5.10 -2.41 -10.99
N VAL A 203 -4.84 -1.45 -11.90
CA VAL A 203 -5.01 -0.02 -11.63
C VAL A 203 -6.48 0.37 -11.84
N ARG A 204 -7.12 0.93 -10.82
CA ARG A 204 -8.47 1.47 -10.88
C ARG A 204 -8.45 2.97 -11.06
N LYS A 205 -9.19 3.45 -12.06
CA LYS A 205 -9.26 4.87 -12.43
C LYS A 205 -10.43 5.55 -11.73
N GLY A 206 -10.22 6.80 -11.30
CA GLY A 206 -11.24 7.61 -10.62
C GLY A 206 -11.61 7.10 -9.24
N HIS A 207 -12.75 7.53 -8.74
CA HIS A 207 -13.31 7.01 -7.50
C HIS A 207 -14.02 5.68 -7.79
N PHE A 208 -13.63 4.63 -7.09
CA PHE A 208 -14.19 3.30 -7.27
C PHE A 208 -14.62 2.69 -5.95
N PHE A 209 -15.67 1.90 -6.01
CA PHE A 209 -16.18 1.14 -4.87
C PHE A 209 -15.49 -0.23 -4.85
N ILE A 210 -14.87 -0.56 -3.72
CA ILE A 210 -14.11 -1.82 -3.58
C ILE A 210 -14.98 -2.96 -3.02
N GLY A 211 -16.00 -2.63 -2.24
CA GLY A 211 -16.90 -3.60 -1.61
C GLY A 211 -17.58 -3.06 -0.37
N GLU A 212 -18.38 -3.90 0.26
CA GLU A 212 -19.01 -3.62 1.56
C GLU A 212 -18.15 -4.19 2.68
N THR A 213 -17.96 -3.42 3.76
CA THR A 213 -17.25 -3.93 4.94
C THR A 213 -18.12 -4.92 5.71
N ARG A 214 -17.50 -5.99 6.20
CA ARG A 214 -18.12 -7.01 7.05
C ARG A 214 -17.54 -7.02 8.47
N ALA A 215 -17.06 -5.85 8.90
CA ALA A 215 -16.44 -5.68 10.23
C ALA A 215 -17.50 -5.41 11.30
#